data_22322ea76a0faf410f7784ea52b47b0f
#
_entry.id   22322ea76a0faf410f7784ea52b47b0f
#
_cell.length_a   1.000
_cell.length_b   1.000
_cell.length_c   1.000
_cell.angle_alpha   90.00
_cell.angle_beta   90.00
_cell.angle_gamma   90.00
#
_symmetry.space_group_name_H-M   'P 1'
#
loop_
_entity.id
_entity.type
_entity.pdbx_description
1 polymer ?
#
loop_
_entity_poly.entity_id
_entity_poly.type
_entity_poly.pdbx_seq_one_letter_code
_entity_poly.pdbx_strand_id
1 'polypeptide(L)' 'DGADDAAVERVTAGGGTVLQGPMEVPGGAWIIQATDPQGAMFALVGSKGEG' A
#
# COMPACT_ATOMS: atom_id res chain seq x y z
N ASP A 1 -6.80 8.25 4.35
CA ASP A 1 -7.42 7.18 5.06
C ASP A 1 -6.42 6.47 5.91
N GLY A 2 -6.79 6.12 7.11
CA GLY A 2 -5.86 5.54 8.05
C GLY A 2 -5.37 4.17 7.64
N ALA A 3 -6.18 3.41 6.89
CA ALA A 3 -5.80 2.07 6.50
C ALA A 3 -4.65 2.09 5.48
N ASP A 4 -4.72 2.97 4.50
CA ASP A 4 -3.66 3.01 3.52
C ASP A 4 -2.41 3.67 4.08
N ASP A 5 -2.55 4.60 5.00
CA ASP A 5 -1.39 5.16 5.69
C ASP A 5 -0.69 4.11 6.52
N ALA A 6 -1.44 3.26 7.20
CA ALA A 6 -0.86 2.19 7.98
C ALA A 6 -0.14 1.18 7.09
N ALA A 7 -0.69 0.92 5.91
CA ALA A 7 -0.06 0.01 4.98
C ALA A 7 1.27 0.56 4.48
N VAL A 8 1.33 1.85 4.18
CA VAL A 8 2.57 2.49 3.77
C VAL A 8 3.60 2.38 4.88
N GLU A 9 3.19 2.62 6.11
CA GLU A 9 4.12 2.53 7.22
C GLU A 9 4.64 1.12 7.40
N ARG A 10 3.81 0.12 7.17
CA ARG A 10 4.25 -1.26 7.30
C ARG A 10 5.29 -1.61 6.26
N VAL A 11 5.10 -1.15 5.04
CA VAL A 11 6.07 -1.40 3.98
C VAL A 11 7.41 -0.75 4.33
N THR A 12 7.39 0.50 4.73
CA THR A 12 8.64 1.19 5.01
C THR A 12 9.30 0.67 6.27
N ALA A 13 8.51 0.28 7.27
CA ALA A 13 9.07 -0.26 8.49
C ALA A 13 9.73 -1.62 8.27
N GLY A 14 9.27 -2.37 7.27
CA GLY A 14 9.88 -3.63 6.92
C GLY A 14 11.07 -3.50 5.98
N GLY A 15 11.48 -2.28 5.66
CA GLY A 15 12.62 -2.06 4.78
C GLY A 15 12.27 -1.97 3.31
N GLY A 16 11.00 -1.97 3.00
CA GLY A 16 10.56 -1.84 1.61
C GLY A 16 10.47 -0.40 1.17
N THR A 17 10.13 -0.21 -0.09
CA THR A 17 9.99 1.12 -0.67
C THR A 17 8.69 1.20 -1.42
N VAL A 18 7.93 2.24 -1.16
CA VAL A 18 6.69 2.47 -1.90
C VAL A 18 7.03 3.16 -3.20
N LEU A 19 6.64 2.53 -4.32
CA LEU A 19 6.93 3.08 -5.63
C LEU A 19 5.78 3.94 -6.11
N GLN A 20 4.56 3.56 -5.80
CA GLN A 20 3.41 4.29 -6.27
C GLN A 20 2.23 4.05 -5.35
N GLY A 21 1.44 5.05 -5.14
CA GLY A 21 0.25 4.93 -4.33
C GLY A 21 0.44 5.49 -2.93
N PRO A 22 -0.57 5.40 -2.12
CA PRO A 22 -1.82 4.68 -2.36
C PRO A 22 -2.66 5.35 -3.43
N MET A 23 -3.27 4.52 -4.27
CA MET A 23 -4.13 5.01 -5.32
C MET A 23 -5.52 4.45 -5.12
N GLU A 24 -6.53 5.28 -5.20
CA GLU A 24 -7.89 4.82 -5.10
C GLU A 24 -8.37 4.29 -6.42
N VAL A 25 -9.11 3.20 -6.38
CA VAL A 25 -9.68 2.62 -7.58
C VAL A 25 -11.18 2.55 -7.42
N PRO A 26 -11.94 2.38 -8.51
CA PRO A 26 -13.38 2.29 -8.42
C PRO A 26 -13.78 1.14 -7.50
N GLY A 27 -14.80 1.33 -6.74
CA GLY A 27 -15.27 0.34 -5.80
C GLY A 27 -14.79 0.54 -4.38
N GLY A 28 -14.08 1.61 -4.11
CA GLY A 28 -13.70 1.93 -2.75
C GLY A 28 -12.46 1.19 -2.26
N ALA A 29 -11.64 0.72 -3.16
CA ALA A 29 -10.40 0.06 -2.79
C ALA A 29 -9.20 0.97 -3.03
N TRP A 30 -8.04 0.55 -2.56
CA TRP A 30 -6.80 1.26 -2.83
C TRP A 30 -5.71 0.25 -3.13
N ILE A 31 -4.71 0.69 -3.88
CA ILE A 31 -3.58 -0.13 -4.28
C ILE A 31 -2.29 0.61 -4.01
N ILE A 32 -1.32 -0.11 -3.46
CA ILE A 32 0.03 0.42 -3.27
C ILE A 32 0.99 -0.49 -3.99
N GLN A 33 1.86 0.06 -4.81
CA GLN A 33 2.92 -0.70 -5.45
C GLN A 33 4.23 -0.43 -4.73
N ALA A 34 4.93 -1.47 -4.39
CA ALA A 34 6.12 -1.35 -3.55
C ALA A 34 7.13 -2.42 -3.88
N THR A 35 8.32 -2.29 -3.36
CA THR A 35 9.33 -3.33 -3.42
C THR A 35 9.71 -3.73 -2.02
N ASP A 36 10.11 -5.00 -1.88
CA ASP A 36 10.61 -5.47 -0.60
C ASP A 36 12.10 -5.11 -0.48
N PRO A 37 12.74 -5.40 0.65
CA PRO A 37 14.16 -5.02 0.82
C PRO A 37 15.09 -5.67 -0.18
N GLN A 38 14.66 -6.74 -0.82
CA GLN A 38 15.47 -7.40 -1.81
C GLN A 38 15.17 -6.93 -3.21
N GLY A 39 14.27 -6.00 -3.36
CA GLY A 39 13.96 -5.42 -4.66
C GLY A 39 12.84 -6.10 -5.42
N ALA A 40 12.18 -7.08 -4.82
CA ALA A 40 11.07 -7.75 -5.50
C ALA A 40 9.82 -6.87 -5.42
N MET A 41 9.12 -6.75 -6.53
CA MET A 41 7.93 -5.92 -6.58
C MET A 41 6.73 -6.66 -6.07
N PHE A 42 5.87 -5.96 -5.36
CA PHE A 42 4.60 -6.52 -4.91
C PHE A 42 3.57 -5.41 -4.82
N ALA A 43 2.33 -5.78 -4.73
CA ALA A 43 1.26 -4.80 -4.57
C ALA A 43 0.42 -5.16 -3.36
N LEU A 44 0.00 -4.14 -2.62
CA LEU A 44 -0.94 -4.28 -1.54
C LEU A 44 -2.26 -3.71 -1.99
N VAL A 45 -3.33 -4.42 -1.68
CA VAL A 45 -4.66 -3.99 -2.04
C VAL A 45 -5.52 -4.01 -0.80
N GLY A 46 -6.27 -2.99 -0.55
CA GLY A 46 -7.17 -2.93 0.59
C GLY A 46 -8.46 -2.23 0.25
N SER A 47 -9.46 -2.43 1.11
CA SER A 47 -10.70 -1.75 0.98
C SER A 47 -10.68 -0.49 1.81
N LYS A 48 -11.36 0.56 1.37
CA LYS A 48 -11.47 1.71 2.15
C LYS A 48 -12.21 1.50 3.40
N GLY A 49 -12.91 0.55 3.52
CA GLY A 49 -13.55 0.22 4.69
C GLY A 49 -14.79 0.96 4.86
N GLU A 50 -15.59 0.56 5.69
CA GLU A 50 -16.63 1.11 5.96
C GLU A 50 -16.48 2.07 6.86
N GLY A 51 -15.75 2.40 7.06
CA GLY A 51 -15.65 3.50 7.88
C GLY A 51 -15.44 3.97 8.63
#